data_141a490d605e53e55ed8f7a752166562
#
_entry.id   141a490d605e53e55ed8f7a752166562
#
_cell.length_a   1.000
_cell.length_b   1.000
_cell.length_c   1.000
_cell.angle_alpha   90.00
_cell.angle_beta   90.00
_cell.angle_gamma   90.00
#
_symmetry.space_group_name_H-M   'P 1'
#
loop_
_entity.id
_entity.type
_entity.pdbx_description
1 polymer ?
#
loop_
_entity_poly.entity_id
_entity_poly.type
_entity_poly.pdbx_seq_one_letter_code
_entity_poly.pdbx_strand_id
1 'polypeptide(L)'
;TNTYNEIGLNHVDVVGWNLYHGWYQGELNGFNHWCEDQHQRYPKKPMIISEWGAGSDLRLHSNSPHAFDFSIEYQQTYIEHYLPFIEEKPWISGCTYWNFIDFNVAERQESMPRVNNKGIAYNDRTLKDVAYYFKSMWRKDIPVVHIASRDWSIRTGHINEPQRIKVYSNMPEVELIVNGRSYGKKSVQNCFAVFDVVLPFGSSTLEAKGFNEVLTDYKNKVDGNTGDVMKIQYNPLPNLAKGEELAINVGSNCYFISS
;
A
#
# COMPACT_ATOMS: atom_id res chain seq x y z
N THR A 1 17.36 -19.47 -1.49
CA THR A 1 16.46 -20.62 -1.31
C THR A 1 16.62 -21.10 0.12
N ASN A 2 15.66 -20.74 0.94
CA ASN A 2 15.59 -21.21 2.32
C ASN A 2 15.16 -22.68 2.28
N THR A 3 16.11 -23.59 2.32
CA THR A 3 15.86 -25.04 2.39
C THR A 3 15.77 -25.43 3.87
N TYR A 4 14.57 -25.79 4.29
CA TYR A 4 14.19 -26.01 5.69
C TYR A 4 14.31 -27.47 6.14
N ASN A 5 15.42 -28.10 5.83
CA ASN A 5 15.80 -29.41 6.42
C ASN A 5 16.91 -29.23 7.45
N GLU A 6 16.96 -28.09 8.12
CA GLU A 6 18.01 -27.84 9.08
C GLU A 6 17.76 -28.61 10.38
N ILE A 7 18.70 -29.47 10.73
CA ILE A 7 18.72 -30.20 12.00
C ILE A 7 18.54 -29.28 13.21
N GLY A 8 19.03 -28.03 13.10
CA GLY A 8 18.87 -26.98 14.12
C GLY A 8 17.43 -26.64 14.49
N LEU A 9 16.48 -26.75 13.55
CA LEU A 9 15.08 -26.46 13.84
C LEU A 9 14.46 -27.37 14.90
N ASN A 10 15.00 -28.58 15.07
CA ASN A 10 14.53 -29.51 16.09
C ASN A 10 14.97 -29.13 17.50
N HIS A 11 15.95 -28.22 17.62
CA HIS A 11 16.61 -27.89 18.90
C HIS A 11 16.18 -26.49 19.45
N VAL A 12 15.30 -25.81 18.75
CA VAL A 12 14.79 -24.49 19.17
C VAL A 12 13.28 -24.53 19.39
N ASP A 13 12.79 -23.75 20.34
CA ASP A 13 11.35 -23.72 20.66
C ASP A 13 10.57 -22.86 19.68
N VAL A 14 11.14 -21.76 19.21
CA VAL A 14 10.53 -20.79 18.30
C VAL A 14 11.48 -20.51 17.14
N VAL A 15 10.91 -20.33 15.95
CA VAL A 15 11.70 -19.97 14.75
C VAL A 15 11.18 -18.67 14.16
N GLY A 16 12.11 -17.77 13.85
CA GLY A 16 11.86 -16.55 13.09
C GLY A 16 12.30 -16.71 11.63
N TRP A 17 11.45 -16.28 10.69
CA TRP A 17 11.67 -16.44 9.26
C TRP A 17 11.67 -15.11 8.53
N ASN A 18 12.69 -14.89 7.70
CA ASN A 18 12.75 -13.76 6.77
C ASN A 18 12.14 -14.19 5.43
N LEU A 19 10.94 -13.70 5.12
CA LEU A 19 10.15 -14.12 3.97
C LEU A 19 9.81 -12.95 3.06
N TYR A 20 10.19 -13.08 1.79
CA TYR A 20 10.03 -12.01 0.80
C TYR A 20 9.40 -12.52 -0.52
N HIS A 21 8.44 -13.46 -0.42
CA HIS A 21 7.68 -13.91 -1.60
C HIS A 21 6.91 -12.75 -2.21
N GLY A 22 6.94 -12.65 -3.54
CA GLY A 22 6.39 -11.49 -4.23
C GLY A 22 7.29 -10.25 -4.20
N TRP A 23 8.48 -10.33 -3.56
CA TRP A 23 9.50 -9.29 -3.66
C TRP A 23 10.82 -9.87 -4.17
N TYR A 24 11.60 -10.58 -3.36
CA TYR A 24 12.86 -11.17 -3.81
C TYR A 24 12.69 -12.57 -4.44
N GLN A 25 11.56 -13.21 -4.24
CA GLN A 25 11.32 -14.58 -4.71
C GLN A 25 9.84 -14.83 -4.99
N GLY A 26 9.56 -15.56 -6.07
CA GLY A 26 8.23 -16.08 -6.41
C GLY A 26 7.12 -15.02 -6.43
N GLU A 27 5.89 -15.50 -6.30
CA GLU A 27 4.67 -14.70 -6.27
C GLU A 27 4.19 -14.45 -4.84
N LEU A 28 3.29 -13.48 -4.64
CA LEU A 28 2.70 -13.15 -3.33
C LEU A 28 2.09 -14.38 -2.65
N ASN A 29 1.31 -15.19 -3.37
CA ASN A 29 0.71 -16.41 -2.85
C ASN A 29 1.73 -17.47 -2.40
N GLY A 30 2.97 -17.38 -2.86
CA GLY A 30 4.06 -18.23 -2.40
C GLY A 30 4.31 -18.11 -0.90
N PHE A 31 4.04 -16.94 -0.32
CA PHE A 31 4.10 -16.73 1.13
C PHE A 31 3.11 -17.60 1.89
N ASN A 32 1.84 -17.59 1.48
CA ASN A 32 0.79 -18.35 2.13
C ASN A 32 1.08 -19.85 2.07
N HIS A 33 1.39 -20.36 0.87
CA HIS A 33 1.71 -21.78 0.67
C HIS A 33 2.94 -22.21 1.48
N TRP A 34 3.97 -21.36 1.51
CA TRP A 34 5.17 -21.65 2.28
C TRP A 34 4.88 -21.74 3.78
N CYS A 35 4.15 -20.79 4.34
CA CYS A 35 3.78 -20.78 5.75
C CYS A 35 2.93 -21.99 6.13
N GLU A 36 1.95 -22.36 5.31
CA GLU A 36 1.10 -23.52 5.52
C GLU A 36 1.87 -24.83 5.44
N ASP A 37 2.78 -24.99 4.46
CA ASP A 37 3.65 -26.15 4.34
C ASP A 37 4.56 -26.30 5.59
N GLN A 38 5.17 -25.21 6.06
CA GLN A 38 5.99 -25.25 7.26
C GLN A 38 5.20 -25.58 8.52
N HIS A 39 3.99 -25.03 8.65
CA HIS A 39 3.11 -25.37 9.78
C HIS A 39 2.69 -26.86 9.75
N GLN A 40 2.40 -27.41 8.57
CA GLN A 40 2.10 -28.84 8.43
C GLN A 40 3.30 -29.73 8.83
N ARG A 41 4.52 -29.34 8.48
CA ARG A 41 5.74 -30.08 8.85
C ARG A 41 6.07 -29.99 10.34
N TYR A 42 5.78 -28.83 10.95
CA TYR A 42 6.11 -28.52 12.34
C TYR A 42 4.90 -27.97 13.12
N PRO A 43 3.81 -28.77 13.28
CA PRO A 43 2.50 -28.23 13.75
C PRO A 43 2.52 -27.74 15.19
N LYS A 44 3.50 -28.14 15.99
CA LYS A 44 3.65 -27.73 17.39
C LYS A 44 4.62 -26.57 17.59
N LYS A 45 5.27 -26.13 16.53
CA LYS A 45 6.29 -25.09 16.61
C LYS A 45 5.70 -23.73 16.27
N PRO A 46 5.72 -22.75 17.20
CA PRO A 46 5.30 -21.40 16.92
C PRO A 46 6.17 -20.78 15.82
N MET A 47 5.54 -20.00 14.93
CA MET A 47 6.20 -19.32 13.84
C MET A 47 6.21 -17.82 14.09
N ILE A 48 7.35 -17.18 13.87
CA ILE A 48 7.47 -15.72 13.80
C ILE A 48 7.93 -15.35 12.40
N ILE A 49 7.27 -14.41 11.75
CA ILE A 49 7.75 -13.82 10.51
C ILE A 49 8.65 -12.64 10.88
N SER A 50 9.96 -12.89 10.98
CA SER A 50 10.95 -11.95 11.52
C SER A 50 11.32 -10.84 10.55
N GLU A 51 11.20 -11.07 9.24
CA GLU A 51 11.28 -10.01 8.22
C GLU A 51 10.36 -10.30 7.04
N TRP A 52 9.69 -9.26 6.58
CA TRP A 52 8.92 -9.20 5.34
C TRP A 52 8.75 -7.74 4.94
N GLY A 53 8.63 -7.44 3.64
CA GLY A 53 8.49 -6.07 3.19
C GLY A 53 8.84 -5.89 1.72
N ALA A 54 8.30 -4.84 1.10
CA ALA A 54 8.58 -4.42 -0.26
C ALA A 54 9.06 -2.97 -0.27
N GLY A 55 9.97 -2.64 -1.18
CA GLY A 55 10.46 -1.28 -1.37
C GLY A 55 9.44 -0.41 -2.09
N SER A 56 9.46 0.90 -1.81
CA SER A 56 8.68 1.89 -2.54
C SER A 56 9.42 3.21 -2.65
N ASP A 57 9.22 3.88 -3.77
CA ASP A 57 9.82 5.18 -4.09
C ASP A 57 8.67 6.16 -4.35
N LEU A 58 8.63 7.27 -3.61
CA LEU A 58 7.57 8.28 -3.69
C LEU A 58 7.37 8.89 -5.09
N ARG A 59 8.36 8.72 -5.97
CA ARG A 59 8.33 9.22 -7.35
C ARG A 59 7.70 8.23 -8.32
N LEU A 60 7.49 6.97 -7.90
CA LEU A 60 7.07 5.88 -8.77
C LEU A 60 5.65 5.43 -8.41
N HIS A 61 4.78 5.45 -9.42
CA HIS A 61 3.37 5.06 -9.29
C HIS A 61 2.97 4.12 -10.42
N SER A 62 2.01 3.24 -10.18
CA SER A 62 1.55 2.27 -11.16
C SER A 62 0.06 1.97 -11.03
N ASN A 63 -0.65 1.98 -12.16
CA ASN A 63 -2.02 1.45 -12.26
C ASN A 63 -2.04 -0.10 -12.32
N SER A 64 -0.90 -0.74 -12.61
CA SER A 64 -0.69 -2.19 -12.65
C SER A 64 0.57 -2.56 -11.88
N PRO A 65 0.57 -2.42 -10.55
CA PRO A 65 1.76 -2.61 -9.74
C PRO A 65 2.24 -4.07 -9.76
N HIS A 66 3.56 -4.25 -9.81
CA HIS A 66 4.20 -5.57 -9.82
C HIS A 66 5.53 -5.56 -9.04
N ALA A 67 6.04 -6.74 -8.74
CA ALA A 67 7.29 -6.89 -8.00
C ALA A 67 8.45 -6.12 -8.64
N PHE A 68 9.23 -5.41 -7.83
CA PHE A 68 10.37 -4.58 -8.24
C PHE A 68 10.05 -3.36 -9.11
N ASP A 69 8.78 -2.95 -9.25
CA ASP A 69 8.47 -1.67 -9.88
C ASP A 69 8.69 -0.49 -8.93
N PHE A 70 8.89 -0.76 -7.65
CA PHE A 70 9.07 0.19 -6.56
C PHE A 70 7.93 1.22 -6.43
N SER A 71 6.79 0.97 -7.03
CA SER A 71 5.63 1.85 -6.90
C SER A 71 5.09 1.82 -5.46
N ILE A 72 4.52 2.94 -5.04
CA ILE A 72 3.80 3.03 -3.76
C ILE A 72 2.66 1.99 -3.74
N GLU A 73 2.00 1.79 -4.87
CA GLU A 73 0.86 0.88 -5.02
C GLU A 73 1.28 -0.58 -4.90
N TYR A 74 2.52 -0.94 -5.30
CA TYR A 74 3.00 -2.31 -5.08
C TYR A 74 3.29 -2.57 -3.60
N GLN A 75 3.90 -1.63 -2.89
CA GLN A 75 4.10 -1.77 -1.43
C GLN A 75 2.76 -1.94 -0.72
N GLN A 76 1.72 -1.19 -1.12
CA GLN A 76 0.35 -1.36 -0.62
C GLN A 76 -0.16 -2.79 -0.88
N THR A 77 -0.12 -3.25 -2.14
CA THR A 77 -0.58 -4.59 -2.54
C THR A 77 0.14 -5.69 -1.76
N TYR A 78 1.44 -5.55 -1.57
CA TYR A 78 2.27 -6.51 -0.84
C TYR A 78 1.82 -6.63 0.63
N ILE A 79 1.64 -5.52 1.32
CA ILE A 79 1.27 -5.51 2.73
C ILE A 79 -0.20 -5.94 2.91
N GLU A 80 -1.09 -5.52 2.02
CA GLU A 80 -2.51 -5.92 1.98
C GLU A 80 -2.69 -7.43 1.76
N HIS A 81 -1.72 -8.09 1.16
CA HIS A 81 -1.70 -9.55 1.02
C HIS A 81 -1.17 -10.25 2.27
N TYR A 82 -0.05 -9.80 2.81
CA TYR A 82 0.64 -10.48 3.90
C TYR A 82 -0.06 -10.31 5.25
N LEU A 83 -0.43 -9.08 5.59
CA LEU A 83 -0.89 -8.77 6.94
C LEU A 83 -2.20 -9.49 7.33
N PRO A 84 -3.25 -9.52 6.48
CA PRO A 84 -4.46 -10.28 6.80
C PRO A 84 -4.19 -11.78 6.99
N PHE A 85 -3.34 -12.38 6.15
CA PHE A 85 -2.99 -13.79 6.30
C PHE A 85 -2.29 -14.06 7.63
N ILE A 86 -1.36 -13.20 8.03
CA ILE A 86 -0.64 -13.31 9.31
C ILE A 86 -1.64 -13.23 10.48
N GLU A 87 -2.55 -12.26 10.45
CA GLU A 87 -3.54 -12.04 11.50
C GLU A 87 -4.56 -13.19 11.62
N GLU A 88 -4.89 -13.85 10.51
CA GLU A 88 -5.83 -14.98 10.49
C GLU A 88 -5.26 -16.29 11.03
N LYS A 89 -3.94 -16.45 11.07
CA LYS A 89 -3.31 -17.72 11.42
C LYS A 89 -2.86 -17.74 12.89
N PRO A 90 -3.58 -18.45 13.78
CA PRO A 90 -3.27 -18.45 15.22
C PRO A 90 -1.93 -19.11 15.57
N TRP A 91 -1.34 -19.86 14.64
CA TRP A 91 -0.05 -20.48 14.79
C TRP A 91 1.12 -19.58 14.34
N ILE A 92 0.84 -18.41 13.74
CA ILE A 92 1.82 -17.34 13.56
C ILE A 92 1.79 -16.49 14.83
N SER A 93 2.82 -16.62 15.66
CA SER A 93 2.88 -15.99 16.98
C SER A 93 3.25 -14.49 16.92
N GLY A 94 3.69 -14.02 15.79
CA GLY A 94 4.02 -12.61 15.58
C GLY A 94 4.75 -12.33 14.27
N CYS A 95 4.86 -11.05 13.95
CA CYS A 95 5.63 -10.61 12.80
C CYS A 95 6.33 -9.27 13.08
N THR A 96 7.44 -9.03 12.36
CA THR A 96 8.13 -7.75 12.32
C THR A 96 8.34 -7.33 10.88
N TYR A 97 7.77 -6.19 10.51
CA TYR A 97 7.90 -5.64 9.16
C TYR A 97 9.31 -5.06 8.96
N TRP A 98 9.94 -5.34 7.84
CA TRP A 98 11.19 -4.73 7.44
C TRP A 98 10.93 -3.64 6.40
N ASN A 99 10.93 -2.37 6.80
CA ASN A 99 11.32 -1.88 8.13
C ASN A 99 10.46 -0.67 8.53
N PHE A 100 10.77 -0.03 9.67
CA PHE A 100 9.97 1.09 10.15
C PHE A 100 10.24 2.38 9.36
N ILE A 101 11.50 2.74 9.14
CA ILE A 101 11.91 4.00 8.48
C ILE A 101 12.89 3.68 7.35
N ASP A 102 12.75 4.34 6.20
CA ASP A 102 13.76 4.32 5.15
C ASP A 102 15.11 4.79 5.71
N PHE A 103 16.19 4.10 5.38
CA PHE A 103 17.51 4.41 5.92
C PHE A 103 18.62 4.22 4.89
N ASN A 104 19.75 4.89 5.12
CA ASN A 104 20.88 4.86 4.21
C ASN A 104 21.66 3.55 4.31
N VAL A 105 21.97 2.96 3.15
CA VAL A 105 22.79 1.76 2.97
C VAL A 105 23.73 1.99 1.80
N ALA A 106 25.03 2.12 2.06
CA ALA A 106 26.01 2.56 1.06
C ALA A 106 26.04 1.70 -0.21
N GLU A 107 25.85 0.39 -0.07
CA GLU A 107 25.98 -0.60 -1.16
C GLU A 107 24.68 -0.79 -1.95
N ARG A 108 23.55 -0.20 -1.51
CA ARG A 108 22.27 -0.43 -2.17
C ARG A 108 22.15 0.39 -3.45
N GLN A 109 21.77 -0.29 -4.54
CA GLN A 109 21.65 0.29 -5.89
C GLN A 109 20.27 -0.04 -6.50
N GLU A 110 19.20 0.24 -5.76
CA GLU A 110 17.81 0.07 -6.21
C GLU A 110 17.25 1.42 -6.72
N SER A 111 15.92 1.58 -6.80
CA SER A 111 15.26 2.80 -7.31
C SER A 111 15.73 4.10 -6.63
N MET A 112 16.03 4.00 -5.34
CA MET A 112 16.69 5.06 -4.56
C MET A 112 18.11 4.61 -4.22
N PRO A 113 19.14 5.05 -4.98
CA PRO A 113 20.52 4.66 -4.71
C PRO A 113 20.93 4.99 -3.28
N ARG A 114 21.60 4.05 -2.62
CA ARG A 114 22.08 4.14 -1.24
C ARG A 114 20.99 4.26 -0.16
N VAL A 115 19.74 3.85 -0.48
CA VAL A 115 18.64 3.85 0.48
C VAL A 115 17.97 2.49 0.50
N ASN A 116 17.74 1.95 1.69
CA ASN A 116 16.75 0.90 1.89
C ASN A 116 15.38 1.56 2.05
N ASN A 117 14.54 1.47 1.04
CA ASN A 117 13.26 2.16 0.94
C ASN A 117 12.04 1.27 1.27
N LYS A 118 12.25 0.25 2.11
CA LYS A 118 11.17 -0.63 2.58
C LYS A 118 10.41 -0.10 3.80
N GLY A 119 10.76 1.10 4.28
CA GLY A 119 10.10 1.73 5.43
C GLY A 119 8.59 1.88 5.26
N ILE A 120 7.86 1.87 6.37
CA ILE A 120 6.48 2.36 6.44
C ILE A 120 6.44 3.89 6.65
N ALA A 121 7.62 4.48 6.88
CA ALA A 121 7.86 5.91 6.89
C ALA A 121 9.10 6.24 6.05
N TYR A 122 9.15 7.43 5.50
CA TYR A 122 10.32 7.98 4.85
C TYR A 122 11.42 8.30 5.86
N ASN A 123 12.62 8.60 5.40
CA ASN A 123 13.77 8.91 6.26
C ASN A 123 13.58 10.17 7.13
N ASP A 124 12.71 11.10 6.72
CA ASP A 124 12.29 12.28 7.48
C ASP A 124 11.19 11.98 8.51
N ARG A 125 10.75 10.70 8.59
CA ARG A 125 9.66 10.18 9.44
C ARG A 125 8.25 10.53 8.97
N THR A 126 8.07 11.13 7.80
CA THR A 126 6.75 11.25 7.18
C THR A 126 6.20 9.86 6.90
N LEU A 127 4.97 9.60 7.29
CA LEU A 127 4.35 8.29 7.14
C LEU A 127 3.99 8.04 5.66
N LYS A 128 4.33 6.86 5.15
CA LYS A 128 3.82 6.35 3.88
C LYS A 128 2.38 5.86 4.04
N ASP A 129 1.65 5.72 2.95
CA ASP A 129 0.25 5.26 2.96
C ASP A 129 0.06 3.94 3.73
N VAL A 130 0.99 3.02 3.59
CA VAL A 130 0.95 1.71 4.26
C VAL A 130 0.96 1.80 5.78
N ALA A 131 1.52 2.87 6.37
CA ALA A 131 1.43 3.10 7.81
C ALA A 131 -0.03 3.31 8.26
N TYR A 132 -0.86 3.91 7.41
CA TYR A 132 -2.29 4.08 7.68
C TYR A 132 -3.06 2.76 7.51
N TYR A 133 -2.60 1.87 6.62
CA TYR A 133 -3.12 0.51 6.55
C TYR A 133 -2.82 -0.25 7.85
N PHE A 134 -1.58 -0.23 8.35
CA PHE A 134 -1.24 -0.80 9.65
C PHE A 134 -2.08 -0.20 10.79
N LYS A 135 -2.25 1.13 10.80
CA LYS A 135 -3.13 1.79 11.77
C LYS A 135 -4.57 1.26 11.67
N SER A 136 -5.10 1.12 10.47
CA SER A 136 -6.47 0.60 10.25
C SER A 136 -6.63 -0.84 10.73
N MET A 137 -5.61 -1.68 10.55
CA MET A 137 -5.64 -3.07 11.01
C MET A 137 -5.52 -3.19 12.53
N TRP A 138 -4.64 -2.43 13.17
CA TRP A 138 -4.27 -2.65 14.57
C TRP A 138 -4.93 -1.70 15.58
N ARG A 139 -5.24 -0.45 15.18
CA ARG A 139 -5.88 0.51 16.08
C ARG A 139 -7.39 0.32 16.09
N LYS A 140 -7.92 -0.22 17.20
CA LYS A 140 -9.36 -0.41 17.40
C LYS A 140 -9.99 0.67 18.28
N ASP A 141 -9.15 1.52 18.83
CA ASP A 141 -9.47 2.56 19.82
C ASP A 141 -9.65 3.95 19.22
N ILE A 142 -9.16 4.18 18.01
CA ILE A 142 -9.28 5.45 17.29
C ILE A 142 -9.77 5.24 15.85
N PRO A 143 -10.56 6.18 15.31
CA PRO A 143 -10.95 6.14 13.90
C PRO A 143 -9.76 6.44 12.98
N VAL A 144 -9.71 5.74 11.86
CA VAL A 144 -8.72 5.97 10.79
C VAL A 144 -9.45 6.07 9.47
N VAL A 145 -9.21 7.16 8.74
CA VAL A 145 -9.60 7.34 7.33
C VAL A 145 -8.43 7.98 6.60
N HIS A 146 -7.97 7.36 5.52
CA HIS A 146 -6.84 7.85 4.74
C HIS A 146 -7.02 7.54 3.26
N ILE A 147 -6.94 8.56 2.41
CA ILE A 147 -6.92 8.40 0.95
C ILE A 147 -5.50 8.00 0.54
N ALA A 148 -5.34 6.79 0.04
CA ALA A 148 -4.06 6.23 -0.35
C ALA A 148 -3.53 6.79 -1.68
N SER A 149 -2.27 6.46 -2.00
CA SER A 149 -1.51 7.03 -3.13
C SER A 149 -1.42 8.55 -3.06
N ARG A 150 -1.16 9.05 -1.86
CA ARG A 150 -1.13 10.48 -1.54
C ARG A 150 -0.02 11.22 -2.28
N ASP A 151 1.11 10.57 -2.50
CA ASP A 151 2.24 11.13 -3.25
C ASP A 151 1.95 11.23 -4.76
N TRP A 152 0.94 10.49 -5.25
CA TRP A 152 0.49 10.56 -6.64
C TRP A 152 -0.49 11.72 -6.86
N SER A 153 -0.02 12.92 -6.65
CA SER A 153 -0.83 14.14 -6.77
C SER A 153 -1.10 14.55 -8.22
N ILE A 154 -0.28 14.10 -9.18
CA ILE A 154 -0.46 14.34 -10.62
C ILE A 154 -0.69 13.01 -11.31
N ARG A 155 -1.86 12.83 -11.89
CA ARG A 155 -2.26 11.59 -12.57
C ARG A 155 -2.54 11.83 -14.03
N THR A 156 -2.27 10.82 -14.84
CA THR A 156 -2.58 10.78 -16.27
C THR A 156 -3.35 9.50 -16.59
N GLY A 157 -4.13 9.52 -17.65
CA GLY A 157 -4.90 8.38 -18.14
C GLY A 157 -5.73 8.81 -19.35
N HIS A 158 -6.54 7.91 -19.91
CA HIS A 158 -7.41 8.26 -21.02
C HIS A 158 -8.61 9.08 -20.54
N ILE A 159 -9.17 9.89 -21.45
CA ILE A 159 -10.40 10.66 -21.18
C ILE A 159 -11.52 9.69 -20.80
N ASN A 160 -12.24 9.98 -19.72
CA ASN A 160 -13.30 9.17 -19.14
C ASN A 160 -12.86 7.80 -18.58
N GLU A 161 -11.56 7.52 -18.51
CA GLU A 161 -11.06 6.33 -17.85
C GLU A 161 -11.18 6.47 -16.33
N PRO A 162 -11.84 5.52 -15.64
CA PRO A 162 -11.94 5.55 -14.19
C PRO A 162 -10.57 5.41 -13.54
N GLN A 163 -10.27 6.29 -12.60
CA GLN A 163 -9.10 6.20 -11.73
C GLN A 163 -9.49 5.49 -10.44
N ARG A 164 -8.69 4.52 -10.01
CA ARG A 164 -8.93 3.81 -8.77
C ARG A 164 -8.45 4.65 -7.58
N ILE A 165 -9.37 5.00 -6.71
CA ILE A 165 -9.11 5.73 -5.46
C ILE A 165 -9.35 4.76 -4.30
N LYS A 166 -8.28 4.44 -3.59
CA LYS A 166 -8.31 3.56 -2.41
C LYS A 166 -8.39 4.40 -1.14
N VAL A 167 -9.23 3.99 -0.21
CA VAL A 167 -9.36 4.61 1.11
C VAL A 167 -9.11 3.54 2.17
N TYR A 168 -8.08 3.74 2.99
CA TYR A 168 -7.83 2.93 4.18
C TYR A 168 -8.71 3.40 5.33
N SER A 169 -9.35 2.45 6.01
CA SER A 169 -10.16 2.75 7.18
C SER A 169 -10.38 1.52 8.06
N ASN A 170 -10.52 1.74 9.36
CA ASN A 170 -11.02 0.76 10.32
C ASN A 170 -12.52 0.93 10.61
N MET A 171 -13.18 1.83 9.91
CA MET A 171 -14.62 2.04 10.02
C MET A 171 -15.39 1.09 9.09
N PRO A 172 -16.63 0.68 9.42
CA PRO A 172 -17.40 -0.27 8.60
C PRO A 172 -17.74 0.27 7.20
N GLU A 173 -17.90 1.58 7.05
CA GLU A 173 -18.22 2.24 5.78
C GLU A 173 -17.41 3.52 5.59
N VAL A 174 -17.10 3.82 4.34
CA VAL A 174 -16.53 5.09 3.91
C VAL A 174 -17.28 5.64 2.70
N GLU A 175 -17.39 6.96 2.63
CA GLU A 175 -17.90 7.71 1.47
C GLU A 175 -16.75 8.44 0.82
N LEU A 176 -16.71 8.43 -0.51
CA LEU A 176 -15.80 9.28 -1.28
C LEU A 176 -16.60 10.40 -1.97
N ILE A 177 -16.14 11.63 -1.81
CA ILE A 177 -16.71 12.84 -2.41
C ILE A 177 -15.62 13.47 -3.27
N VAL A 178 -15.93 13.82 -4.51
CA VAL A 178 -15.00 14.47 -5.44
C VAL A 178 -15.64 15.77 -5.92
N ASN A 179 -14.98 16.90 -5.67
CA ASN A 179 -15.47 18.24 -5.99
C ASN A 179 -16.91 18.49 -5.49
N GLY A 180 -17.23 18.02 -4.29
CA GLY A 180 -18.57 18.14 -3.68
C GLY A 180 -19.61 17.11 -4.17
N ARG A 181 -19.28 16.27 -5.16
CA ARG A 181 -20.16 15.20 -5.64
C ARG A 181 -19.82 13.89 -4.96
N SER A 182 -20.80 13.24 -4.32
CA SER A 182 -20.62 11.90 -3.74
C SER A 182 -20.50 10.82 -4.83
N TYR A 183 -19.53 9.94 -4.63
CA TYR A 183 -19.36 8.68 -5.36
C TYR A 183 -19.97 7.48 -4.60
N GLY A 184 -20.76 7.79 -3.56
CA GLY A 184 -21.48 6.84 -2.73
C GLY A 184 -20.67 6.33 -1.55
N LYS A 185 -21.34 5.53 -0.73
CA LYS A 185 -20.74 4.80 0.39
C LYS A 185 -20.35 3.40 -0.04
N LYS A 186 -19.23 2.92 0.49
CA LYS A 186 -18.77 1.54 0.32
C LYS A 186 -18.42 0.93 1.68
N SER A 187 -18.80 -0.34 1.86
CA SER A 187 -18.34 -1.15 2.99
C SER A 187 -16.83 -1.34 2.91
N VAL A 188 -16.17 -1.21 4.05
CA VAL A 188 -14.74 -1.44 4.19
C VAL A 188 -14.50 -2.93 4.39
N GLN A 189 -13.66 -3.51 3.56
CA GLN A 189 -13.22 -4.91 3.66
C GLN A 189 -11.70 -4.95 3.77
N ASN A 190 -11.15 -5.77 4.66
CA ASN A 190 -9.71 -5.84 4.91
C ASN A 190 -9.08 -4.45 5.14
N CYS A 191 -9.81 -3.57 5.84
CA CYS A 191 -9.40 -2.20 6.18
C CYS A 191 -9.21 -1.26 4.98
N PHE A 192 -9.84 -1.52 3.83
CA PHE A 192 -9.91 -0.56 2.73
C PHE A 192 -11.20 -0.67 1.90
N ALA A 193 -11.48 0.39 1.16
CA ALA A 193 -12.48 0.42 0.09
C ALA A 193 -11.85 1.07 -1.16
N VAL A 194 -12.31 0.64 -2.35
CA VAL A 194 -11.82 1.17 -3.63
C VAL A 194 -12.98 1.78 -4.41
N PHE A 195 -12.78 2.99 -4.91
CA PHE A 195 -13.73 3.73 -5.73
C PHE A 195 -13.17 3.92 -7.15
N ASP A 196 -13.99 3.66 -8.16
CA ASP A 196 -13.67 3.98 -9.54
C ASP A 196 -14.23 5.37 -9.85
N VAL A 197 -13.34 6.33 -10.10
CA VAL A 197 -13.66 7.76 -10.19
C VAL A 197 -13.26 8.28 -11.56
N VAL A 198 -14.19 8.79 -12.33
CA VAL A 198 -13.88 9.55 -13.54
C VAL A 198 -13.53 10.97 -13.10
N LEU A 199 -12.24 11.30 -13.18
CA LEU A 199 -11.72 12.60 -12.81
C LEU A 199 -11.88 13.59 -13.98
N PRO A 200 -12.34 14.82 -13.71
CA PRO A 200 -12.30 15.86 -14.71
C PRO A 200 -10.88 16.33 -14.98
N PHE A 201 -10.65 16.91 -16.16
CA PHE A 201 -9.39 17.62 -16.44
C PHE A 201 -9.15 18.72 -15.42
N GLY A 202 -7.91 18.81 -14.96
CA GLY A 202 -7.48 19.82 -14.00
C GLY A 202 -7.53 19.36 -12.55
N SER A 203 -7.62 20.30 -11.64
CA SER A 203 -7.56 20.04 -10.20
C SER A 203 -8.87 19.48 -9.67
N SER A 204 -8.77 18.46 -8.82
CA SER A 204 -9.89 17.91 -8.07
C SER A 204 -9.54 17.80 -6.59
N THR A 205 -10.55 18.07 -5.75
CA THR A 205 -10.48 17.79 -4.31
C THR A 205 -11.25 16.51 -4.02
N LEU A 206 -10.58 15.54 -3.40
CA LEU A 206 -11.14 14.30 -2.92
C LEU A 206 -11.32 14.40 -1.40
N GLU A 207 -12.50 14.06 -0.91
CA GLU A 207 -12.81 13.95 0.52
C GLU A 207 -13.26 12.52 0.79
N ALA A 208 -12.66 11.87 1.76
CA ALA A 208 -13.15 10.60 2.31
C ALA A 208 -13.77 10.85 3.68
N LYS A 209 -14.90 10.23 3.96
CA LYS A 209 -15.58 10.27 5.27
C LYS A 209 -15.88 8.87 5.74
N GLY A 210 -15.52 8.56 6.98
CA GLY A 210 -15.83 7.28 7.60
C GLY A 210 -17.09 7.39 8.48
N PHE A 211 -17.82 6.29 8.55
CA PHE A 211 -19.06 6.20 9.31
C PHE A 211 -18.97 5.02 10.29
N ASN A 212 -19.07 5.35 11.57
CA ASN A 212 -19.21 4.37 12.65
C ASN A 212 -19.93 5.05 13.82
N GLU A 213 -21.10 4.57 14.16
CA GLU A 213 -21.93 5.13 15.25
C GLU A 213 -21.20 5.09 16.61
N VAL A 214 -20.35 4.08 16.83
CA VAL A 214 -19.61 3.88 18.09
C VAL A 214 -18.34 4.73 18.16
N LEU A 215 -17.65 4.95 17.03
CA LEU A 215 -16.39 5.67 17.00
C LEU A 215 -16.53 7.19 16.76
N THR A 216 -17.74 7.69 16.47
CA THR A 216 -17.98 9.12 16.28
C THR A 216 -17.76 9.97 17.54
N ASP A 217 -17.87 9.36 18.74
CA ASP A 217 -17.56 10.04 20.02
C ASP A 217 -16.06 10.26 20.25
N TYR A 218 -15.19 9.71 19.43
CA TYR A 218 -13.73 9.83 19.57
C TYR A 218 -13.12 11.06 18.89
N LYS A 219 -13.92 12.05 18.50
CA LYS A 219 -13.48 13.29 17.81
C LYS A 219 -12.32 14.04 18.47
N ASN A 220 -11.96 13.73 19.71
CA ASN A 220 -10.96 14.44 20.52
C ASN A 220 -9.72 13.59 20.85
N LYS A 221 -9.52 12.40 20.26
CA LYS A 221 -8.28 11.63 20.50
C LYS A 221 -7.20 12.05 19.52
N VAL A 222 -6.01 12.26 20.04
CA VAL A 222 -4.86 12.96 19.47
C VAL A 222 -4.39 12.46 18.08
N ASP A 223 -4.74 11.23 17.64
CA ASP A 223 -4.26 10.64 16.38
C ASP A 223 -5.35 9.99 15.52
N GLY A 224 -6.62 10.16 15.87
CA GLY A 224 -7.73 9.59 15.11
C GLY A 224 -8.42 10.61 14.19
N ASN A 225 -8.81 10.20 13.00
CA ASN A 225 -9.58 11.02 12.09
C ASN A 225 -10.76 10.26 11.50
N THR A 226 -11.90 10.93 11.36
CA THR A 226 -13.12 10.42 10.72
C THR A 226 -13.24 10.83 9.26
N GLY A 227 -12.25 11.56 8.74
CA GLY A 227 -12.22 12.01 7.36
C GLY A 227 -10.83 12.40 6.92
N ASP A 228 -10.63 12.45 5.62
CA ASP A 228 -9.38 12.83 4.98
C ASP A 228 -9.64 13.62 3.71
N VAL A 229 -8.71 14.53 3.36
CA VAL A 229 -8.80 15.36 2.16
C VAL A 229 -7.50 15.29 1.38
N MET A 230 -7.61 15.10 0.07
CA MET A 230 -6.50 15.08 -0.87
C MET A 230 -6.82 15.94 -2.09
N LYS A 231 -5.81 16.63 -2.62
CA LYS A 231 -5.92 17.33 -3.92
C LYS A 231 -5.10 16.59 -4.96
N ILE A 232 -5.67 16.41 -6.13
CA ILE A 232 -5.00 15.81 -7.27
C ILE A 232 -5.19 16.64 -8.51
N GLN A 233 -4.22 16.59 -9.44
CA GLN A 233 -4.29 17.13 -10.77
C GLN A 233 -4.45 15.97 -11.75
N TYR A 234 -5.46 15.99 -12.61
CA TYR A 234 -5.64 15.01 -13.67
C TYR A 234 -5.41 15.63 -15.04
N ASN A 235 -4.46 15.04 -15.76
CA ASN A 235 -4.10 15.47 -17.12
C ASN A 235 -4.39 14.28 -18.08
N PRO A 236 -5.57 14.23 -18.73
CA PRO A 236 -5.87 13.16 -19.65
C PRO A 236 -4.89 13.13 -20.82
N LEU A 237 -4.47 11.93 -21.19
CA LEU A 237 -3.69 11.72 -22.40
C LEU A 237 -4.55 12.08 -23.61
N PRO A 238 -4.00 12.78 -24.62
CA PRO A 238 -4.73 13.11 -25.82
C PRO A 238 -5.02 11.82 -26.63
N ASN A 239 -6.15 11.81 -27.33
CA ASN A 239 -6.39 10.83 -28.36
C ASN A 239 -5.61 11.25 -29.61
N LEU A 240 -4.51 10.58 -29.87
CA LEU A 240 -3.68 10.87 -31.06
C LEU A 240 -4.41 10.40 -32.32
N ALA A 241 -4.53 11.27 -33.31
CA ALA A 241 -4.95 10.92 -34.66
C ALA A 241 -3.79 10.19 -35.40
N LYS A 242 -4.14 9.51 -36.50
CA LYS A 242 -3.12 8.84 -37.31
C LYS A 242 -2.10 9.84 -37.87
N GLY A 243 -0.84 9.70 -37.48
CA GLY A 243 0.25 10.60 -37.89
C GLY A 243 0.61 11.69 -36.88
N GLU A 244 -0.12 11.79 -35.79
CA GLU A 244 0.27 12.63 -34.65
C GLU A 244 1.25 11.90 -33.73
N GLU A 245 2.17 12.64 -33.14
CA GLU A 245 3.16 12.12 -32.19
C GLU A 245 3.01 12.78 -30.83
N LEU A 246 3.20 12.01 -29.78
CA LEU A 246 3.26 12.51 -28.40
C LEU A 246 4.73 12.66 -27.97
N ALA A 247 5.16 13.89 -27.73
CA ALA A 247 6.44 14.16 -27.11
C ALA A 247 6.28 14.28 -25.60
N ILE A 248 6.99 13.43 -24.84
CA ILE A 248 6.99 13.45 -23.37
C ILE A 248 8.27 14.15 -22.92
N ASN A 249 8.13 15.27 -22.21
CA ASN A 249 9.25 15.94 -21.58
C ASN A 249 9.53 15.28 -20.21
N VAL A 250 10.60 14.50 -20.14
CA VAL A 250 11.02 13.82 -18.92
C VAL A 250 11.47 14.86 -17.89
N GLY A 251 10.85 14.88 -16.73
CA GLY A 251 11.10 15.86 -15.68
C GLY A 251 10.17 17.09 -15.70
N SER A 252 9.17 17.08 -16.58
CA SER A 252 8.11 18.09 -16.61
C SER A 252 6.74 17.45 -16.32
N ASN A 253 5.85 18.22 -15.74
CA ASN A 253 4.45 17.85 -15.54
C ASN A 253 3.58 18.03 -16.79
N CYS A 254 4.19 18.37 -17.92
CA CYS A 254 3.54 18.67 -19.19
C CYS A 254 4.00 17.72 -20.29
N TYR A 255 3.11 17.45 -21.24
CA TYR A 255 3.40 16.82 -22.51
C TYR A 255 3.03 17.76 -23.65
N PHE A 256 3.61 17.53 -24.83
CA PHE A 256 3.33 18.30 -26.03
C PHE A 256 2.84 17.36 -27.13
N ILE A 257 1.90 17.85 -27.93
CA ILE A 257 1.49 17.19 -29.16
C ILE A 257 2.17 17.95 -30.29
N SER A 258 2.95 17.28 -31.11
CA SER A 258 3.48 17.85 -32.34
C SER A 258 2.35 17.93 -33.40
N SER A 259 2.11 19.09 -33.94
CA SER A 259 1.18 19.32 -35.05
C SER A 259 1.83 19.00 -36.38
#